data_69f5cad4e28f44078b6929d5b8fe331d
#
_entry.id   69f5cad4e28f44078b6929d5b8fe331d
#
_cell.length_a   1.000
_cell.length_b   1.000
_cell.length_c   1.000
_cell.angle_alpha   90.00
_cell.angle_beta   90.00
_cell.angle_gamma   90.00
#
_symmetry.space_group_name_H-M   'P 1'
#
loop_
_entity.id
_entity.type
_entity.pdbx_description
1 polymer ?
#
loop_
_entity_poly.entity_id
_entity_poly.type
_entity_poly.pdbx_seq_one_letter_code
_entity_poly.pdbx_strand_id
1 'polypeptide(L)'
;MEIRGIVKRMDIEMVEGSCTVADTIAKMMDRNVGSVLVKRLSPSEPYGIITKQDVLFKVIAEGLDPNTVIASDIMSSPVMILNNVDLDVRYAAKSMANAGINYLAIFDGGDFYGFLSATDIINAVRRELTVRSLQRKSEDVSGGC
;
A
#
# COMPACT_ATOMS: atom_id res chain seq x y z
N MET A 1 -6.82 -9.33 -14.70
CA MET A 1 -6.72 -8.01 -14.04
C MET A 1 -5.28 -7.82 -13.57
N GLU A 2 -4.59 -6.89 -14.19
CA GLU A 2 -3.18 -6.65 -13.88
C GLU A 2 -3.02 -5.65 -12.73
N ILE A 3 -1.95 -5.82 -11.98
CA ILE A 3 -1.59 -4.91 -10.86
C ILE A 3 -1.49 -3.46 -11.36
N ARG A 4 -0.90 -3.23 -12.55
CA ARG A 4 -0.77 -1.89 -13.15
C ARG A 4 -2.09 -1.11 -13.19
N GLY A 5 -3.19 -1.79 -13.46
CA GLY A 5 -4.52 -1.17 -13.58
C GLY A 5 -5.17 -0.84 -12.24
N ILE A 6 -4.63 -1.33 -11.14
CA ILE A 6 -5.20 -1.17 -9.79
C ILE A 6 -4.39 -0.22 -8.94
N VAL A 7 -3.05 -0.35 -9.00
CA VAL A 7 -2.16 0.53 -8.25
C VAL A 7 -2.21 1.91 -8.86
N LYS A 8 -2.71 2.84 -8.09
CA LYS A 8 -2.59 4.25 -8.46
C LYS A 8 -1.14 4.65 -8.31
N ARG A 9 -0.51 5.01 -9.43
CA ARG A 9 0.77 5.67 -9.39
C ARG A 9 0.55 7.06 -8.78
N MET A 10 0.59 7.11 -7.47
CA MET A 10 0.59 8.37 -6.74
C MET A 10 2.04 8.84 -6.64
N ASP A 11 2.25 10.15 -6.57
CA ASP A 11 3.51 10.71 -6.10
C ASP A 11 3.69 10.21 -4.67
N ILE A 12 4.37 9.08 -4.55
CA ILE A 12 4.42 8.35 -3.32
C ILE A 12 5.50 8.93 -2.47
N GLU A 13 5.12 9.29 -1.28
CA GLU A 13 6.04 9.81 -0.34
C GLU A 13 6.96 8.69 0.16
N MET A 14 8.22 8.87 -0.14
CA MET A 14 9.31 8.15 0.51
C MET A 14 9.92 9.07 1.56
N VAL A 15 10.23 8.52 2.72
CA VAL A 15 10.89 9.26 3.79
C VAL A 15 12.25 8.64 4.10
N GLU A 16 13.17 9.48 4.53
CA GLU A 16 14.44 9.01 5.11
C GLU A 16 14.17 8.39 6.47
N GLY A 17 14.92 7.35 6.84
CA GLY A 17 14.81 6.76 8.16
C GLY A 17 15.09 7.72 9.31
N SER A 18 15.88 8.76 9.04
CA SER A 18 16.22 9.83 9.99
C SER A 18 15.16 10.92 10.13
N CYS A 19 14.14 10.94 9.26
CA CYS A 19 13.03 11.89 9.38
C CYS A 19 12.27 11.66 10.68
N THR A 20 11.78 12.75 11.31
CA THR A 20 10.93 12.63 12.49
C THR A 20 9.59 12.01 12.12
N VAL A 21 8.94 11.39 13.09
CA VAL A 21 7.57 10.91 12.92
C VAL A 21 6.63 12.08 12.65
N ALA A 22 6.88 13.24 13.24
CA ALA A 22 6.08 14.45 12.98
C ALA A 22 6.11 14.82 11.48
N ASP A 23 7.29 14.82 10.84
CA ASP A 23 7.42 15.08 9.41
C ASP A 23 6.74 14.00 8.58
N THR A 24 6.84 12.76 9.01
CA THR A 24 6.16 11.62 8.36
C THR A 24 4.65 11.77 8.41
N ILE A 25 4.10 12.15 9.56
CA ILE A 25 2.66 12.43 9.72
C ILE A 25 2.22 13.54 8.77
N ALA A 26 2.99 14.63 8.69
CA ALA A 26 2.68 15.75 7.81
C ALA A 26 2.60 15.29 6.35
N LYS A 27 3.57 14.49 5.89
CA LYS A 27 3.54 13.92 4.52
C LYS A 27 2.33 13.04 4.28
N MET A 28 2.00 12.17 5.24
CA MET A 28 0.82 11.30 5.12
C MET A 28 -0.47 12.10 5.00
N MET A 29 -0.62 13.16 5.80
CA MET A 29 -1.82 13.99 5.79
C MET A 29 -1.90 14.87 4.55
N ASP A 30 -0.80 15.52 4.16
CA ASP A 30 -0.75 16.41 3.00
C ASP A 30 -1.03 15.66 1.69
N ARG A 31 -0.58 14.42 1.58
CA ARG A 31 -0.79 13.56 0.42
C ARG A 31 -1.99 12.65 0.53
N ASN A 32 -2.66 12.64 1.69
CA ASN A 32 -3.80 11.77 1.97
C ASN A 32 -3.48 10.30 1.67
N VAL A 33 -2.34 9.82 2.16
CA VAL A 33 -1.91 8.43 2.02
C VAL A 33 -1.90 7.73 3.37
N GLY A 34 -2.15 6.44 3.36
CA GLY A 34 -2.19 5.61 4.57
C GLY A 34 -0.85 4.96 4.93
N SER A 35 0.14 5.08 4.06
CA SER A 35 1.47 4.48 4.27
C SER A 35 2.53 5.26 3.51
N VAL A 36 3.77 5.19 4.00
CA VAL A 36 4.95 5.73 3.35
C VAL A 36 6.04 4.68 3.32
N LEU A 37 6.86 4.74 2.27
CA LEU A 37 8.04 3.87 2.17
C LEU A 37 9.21 4.55 2.87
N VAL A 38 9.92 3.80 3.71
CA VAL A 38 11.15 4.28 4.33
C VAL A 38 12.33 3.81 3.50
N LYS A 39 13.13 4.77 3.01
CA LYS A 39 14.28 4.47 2.16
C LYS A 39 15.30 3.62 2.92
N ARG A 40 15.90 2.67 2.21
CA ARG A 40 17.04 1.92 2.74
C ARG A 40 18.27 2.81 2.76
N LEU A 41 19.11 2.62 3.77
CA LEU A 41 20.36 3.39 3.93
C LEU A 41 21.42 2.94 2.93
N SER A 42 21.37 1.67 2.51
CA SER A 42 22.30 1.09 1.54
C SER A 42 21.60 0.01 0.72
N PRO A 43 22.13 -0.37 -0.46
CA PRO A 43 21.54 -1.45 -1.27
C PRO A 43 21.43 -2.80 -0.55
N SER A 44 22.20 -3.02 0.50
CA SER A 44 22.17 -4.26 1.30
C SER A 44 21.11 -4.26 2.40
N GLU A 45 20.51 -3.10 2.70
CA GLU A 45 19.49 -2.99 3.73
C GLU A 45 18.09 -3.06 3.12
N PRO A 46 17.10 -3.58 3.87
CA PRO A 46 15.73 -3.64 3.38
C PRO A 46 15.05 -2.27 3.46
N TYR A 47 14.06 -2.07 2.58
CA TYR A 47 13.10 -0.99 2.74
C TYR A 47 12.22 -1.24 3.96
N GLY A 48 11.69 -0.17 4.53
CA GLY A 48 10.67 -0.23 5.56
C GLY A 48 9.38 0.42 5.11
N ILE A 49 8.33 0.21 5.88
CA ILE A 49 7.03 0.84 5.69
C ILE A 49 6.55 1.40 7.01
N ILE A 50 5.91 2.57 6.95
CA ILE A 50 5.18 3.16 8.08
C ILE A 50 3.73 3.33 7.66
N THR A 51 2.82 2.79 8.45
CA THR A 51 1.38 2.94 8.27
C THR A 51 0.81 3.89 9.34
N LYS A 52 -0.41 4.35 9.14
CA LYS A 52 -1.15 5.10 10.18
C LYS A 52 -1.24 4.30 11.47
N GLN A 53 -1.38 2.99 11.37
CA GLN A 53 -1.42 2.09 12.54
C GLN A 53 -0.10 2.11 13.32
N ASP A 54 1.05 2.12 12.62
CA ASP A 54 2.36 2.22 13.27
C ASP A 54 2.48 3.51 14.07
N VAL A 55 2.05 4.62 13.49
CA VAL A 55 2.06 5.93 14.19
C VAL A 55 1.16 5.87 15.41
N LEU A 56 -0.05 5.37 15.26
CA LEU A 56 -1.03 5.31 16.34
C LEU A 56 -0.55 4.42 17.48
N PHE A 57 -0.08 3.22 17.18
CA PHE A 57 0.22 2.21 18.19
C PHE A 57 1.61 2.37 18.80
N LYS A 58 2.60 2.77 18.00
CA LYS A 58 4.00 2.82 18.46
C LYS A 58 4.43 4.20 18.99
N VAL A 59 3.69 5.24 18.66
CA VAL A 59 4.02 6.61 19.07
C VAL A 59 2.92 7.21 19.94
N ILE A 60 1.71 7.34 19.41
CA ILE A 60 0.62 8.03 20.11
C ILE A 60 0.19 7.24 21.36
N ALA A 61 -0.07 5.94 21.21
CA ALA A 61 -0.50 5.08 22.33
C ALA A 61 0.56 4.98 23.42
N GLU A 62 1.83 5.05 23.05
CA GLU A 62 2.95 5.00 24.00
C GLU A 62 3.30 6.37 24.62
N GLY A 63 2.60 7.42 24.24
CA GLY A 63 2.85 8.76 24.76
C GLY A 63 4.18 9.38 24.35
N LEU A 64 4.75 8.89 23.24
CA LEU A 64 6.02 9.43 22.74
C LEU A 64 5.81 10.72 21.95
N ASP A 65 6.83 11.58 21.95
CA ASP A 65 6.81 12.83 21.20
C ASP A 65 7.16 12.58 19.72
N PRO A 66 6.24 12.82 18.79
CA PRO A 66 6.52 12.64 17.36
C PRO A 66 7.70 13.48 16.83
N ASN A 67 8.06 14.55 17.53
CA ASN A 67 9.19 15.40 17.14
C ASN A 67 10.56 14.79 17.50
N THR A 68 10.61 13.81 18.39
CA THR A 68 11.85 13.21 18.86
C THR A 68 12.05 11.77 18.39
N VAL A 69 10.98 11.11 17.95
CA VAL A 69 11.03 9.75 17.39
C VAL A 69 11.27 9.84 15.90
N ILE A 70 12.16 9.01 15.38
CA ILE A 70 12.48 8.99 13.95
C ILE A 70 11.79 7.80 13.25
N ALA A 71 11.63 7.93 11.93
CA ALA A 71 10.92 6.97 11.10
C ALA A 71 11.47 5.54 11.23
N SER A 72 12.80 5.40 11.24
CA SER A 72 13.43 4.07 11.35
C SER A 72 13.12 3.36 12.66
N ASP A 73 12.75 4.10 13.72
CA ASP A 73 12.44 3.50 15.03
C ASP A 73 11.07 2.82 15.05
N ILE A 74 10.16 3.22 14.17
CA ILE A 74 8.78 2.70 14.16
C ILE A 74 8.42 1.92 12.91
N MET A 75 9.24 1.98 11.87
CA MET A 75 8.97 1.28 10.62
C MET A 75 8.88 -0.24 10.81
N SER A 76 8.05 -0.88 10.02
CA SER A 76 8.06 -2.32 9.84
C SER A 76 9.02 -2.67 8.70
N SER A 77 9.92 -3.62 8.91
CA SER A 77 10.96 -4.02 7.95
C SER A 77 11.26 -5.51 8.12
N PRO A 78 11.54 -6.24 7.03
CA PRO A 78 11.45 -5.80 5.64
C PRO A 78 10.01 -5.65 5.15
N VAL A 79 9.79 -4.75 4.20
CA VAL A 79 8.50 -4.66 3.49
C VAL A 79 8.49 -5.70 2.37
N MET A 80 7.36 -6.34 2.15
CA MET A 80 7.21 -7.27 1.04
C MET A 80 7.04 -6.52 -0.28
N ILE A 81 7.82 -6.91 -1.28
CA ILE A 81 7.91 -6.22 -2.57
C ILE A 81 7.52 -7.18 -3.70
N LEU A 82 6.70 -6.70 -4.64
CA LEU A 82 6.53 -7.30 -5.95
C LEU A 82 7.12 -6.34 -7.01
N ASN A 83 8.10 -6.81 -7.75
CA ASN A 83 8.78 -6.02 -8.77
C ASN A 83 8.29 -6.39 -10.18
N ASN A 84 6.97 -6.38 -10.37
CA ASN A 84 6.35 -6.62 -11.67
C ASN A 84 4.90 -6.13 -11.67
N VAL A 85 4.64 -5.01 -12.32
CA VAL A 85 3.31 -4.41 -12.42
C VAL A 85 2.38 -5.12 -13.41
N ASP A 86 2.92 -6.00 -14.24
CA ASP A 86 2.16 -6.71 -15.27
C ASP A 86 1.62 -8.06 -14.79
N LEU A 87 1.93 -8.45 -13.56
CA LEU A 87 1.36 -9.65 -12.96
C LEU A 87 -0.14 -9.52 -12.74
N ASP A 88 -0.84 -10.64 -12.84
CA ASP A 88 -2.23 -10.72 -12.44
C ASP A 88 -2.36 -10.46 -10.94
N VAL A 89 -3.38 -9.71 -10.56
CA VAL A 89 -3.65 -9.34 -9.17
C VAL A 89 -3.77 -10.55 -8.24
N ARG A 90 -4.11 -11.72 -8.79
CA ARG A 90 -4.18 -12.97 -8.05
C ARG A 90 -2.86 -13.32 -7.36
N TYR A 91 -1.72 -13.03 -8.01
CA TYR A 91 -0.40 -13.27 -7.41
C TYR A 91 -0.14 -12.36 -6.22
N ALA A 92 -0.57 -11.10 -6.31
CA ALA A 92 -0.50 -10.18 -5.18
C ALA A 92 -1.36 -10.67 -4.01
N ALA A 93 -2.59 -11.08 -4.28
CA ALA A 93 -3.49 -11.61 -3.25
C ALA A 93 -2.92 -12.86 -2.59
N LYS A 94 -2.32 -13.77 -3.36
CA LYS A 94 -1.66 -14.96 -2.82
C LYS A 94 -0.47 -14.59 -1.91
N SER A 95 0.33 -13.62 -2.33
CA SER A 95 1.47 -13.15 -1.53
C SER A 95 1.01 -12.56 -0.21
N MET A 96 -0.07 -11.78 -0.22
CA MET A 96 -0.67 -11.24 0.99
C MET A 96 -1.18 -12.35 1.91
N ALA A 97 -1.87 -13.33 1.36
CA ALA A 97 -2.41 -14.47 2.12
C ALA A 97 -1.30 -15.29 2.76
N ASN A 98 -0.25 -15.61 2.01
CA ASN A 98 0.86 -16.41 2.50
C ASN A 98 1.65 -15.70 3.60
N ALA A 99 1.79 -14.39 3.52
CA ALA A 99 2.53 -13.60 4.50
C ALA A 99 1.65 -13.08 5.66
N GLY A 100 0.33 -13.22 5.56
CA GLY A 100 -0.60 -12.71 6.57
C GLY A 100 -0.62 -11.18 6.62
N ILE A 101 -0.42 -10.52 5.50
CA ILE A 101 -0.41 -9.06 5.37
C ILE A 101 -1.48 -8.61 4.38
N ASN A 102 -1.84 -7.35 4.42
CA ASN A 102 -2.89 -6.77 3.57
C ASN A 102 -2.39 -5.62 2.69
N TYR A 103 -1.10 -5.54 2.46
CA TYR A 103 -0.47 -4.56 1.59
C TYR A 103 0.83 -5.11 0.99
N LEU A 104 1.23 -4.56 -0.14
CA LEU A 104 2.51 -4.85 -0.80
C LEU A 104 3.10 -3.55 -1.35
N ALA A 105 4.41 -3.42 -1.32
CA ALA A 105 5.11 -2.40 -2.10
C ALA A 105 5.32 -2.92 -3.53
N ILE A 106 4.90 -2.15 -4.50
CA ILE A 106 5.01 -2.52 -5.91
C ILE A 106 6.14 -1.72 -6.55
N PHE A 107 7.04 -2.42 -7.20
CA PHE A 107 8.15 -1.85 -7.95
C PHE A 107 7.98 -2.21 -9.42
N ASP A 108 8.54 -1.38 -10.29
CA ASP A 108 8.61 -1.61 -11.73
C ASP A 108 10.02 -1.27 -12.21
N GLY A 109 10.75 -2.30 -12.69
CA GLY A 109 12.12 -2.11 -13.15
C GLY A 109 13.08 -1.62 -12.06
N GLY A 110 12.82 -1.96 -10.80
CA GLY A 110 13.62 -1.51 -9.67
C GLY A 110 13.21 -0.18 -9.06
N ASP A 111 12.26 0.54 -9.67
CA ASP A 111 11.74 1.80 -9.17
C ASP A 111 10.44 1.60 -8.41
N PHE A 112 10.27 2.34 -7.33
CA PHE A 112 9.04 2.29 -6.55
C PHE A 112 7.87 2.80 -7.38
N TYR A 113 6.86 1.96 -7.54
CA TYR A 113 5.65 2.26 -8.32
C TYR A 113 4.49 2.69 -7.43
N GLY A 114 4.29 2.00 -6.31
CA GLY A 114 3.18 2.30 -5.41
C GLY A 114 2.94 1.22 -4.39
N PHE A 115 1.95 1.45 -3.53
CA PHE A 115 1.44 0.44 -2.62
C PHE A 115 0.15 -0.16 -3.19
N LEU A 116 0.00 -1.46 -3.03
CA LEU A 116 -1.22 -2.19 -3.32
C LEU A 116 -1.78 -2.74 -2.01
N SER A 117 -2.99 -2.34 -1.67
CA SER A 117 -3.67 -2.84 -0.46
C SER A 117 -4.75 -3.85 -0.81
N ALA A 118 -5.14 -4.66 0.19
CA ALA A 118 -6.28 -5.56 0.05
C ALA A 118 -7.56 -4.79 -0.33
N THR A 119 -7.75 -3.60 0.24
CA THR A 119 -8.89 -2.73 -0.10
C THR A 119 -8.89 -2.34 -1.57
N ASP A 120 -7.73 -2.02 -2.15
CA ASP A 120 -7.62 -1.68 -3.57
C ASP A 120 -8.05 -2.85 -4.45
N ILE A 121 -7.65 -4.06 -4.11
CA ILE A 121 -8.01 -5.28 -4.84
C ILE A 121 -9.53 -5.51 -4.75
N ILE A 122 -10.09 -5.43 -3.55
CA ILE A 122 -11.52 -5.67 -3.32
C ILE A 122 -12.35 -4.63 -4.04
N ASN A 123 -11.94 -3.36 -4.02
CA ASN A 123 -12.63 -2.30 -4.76
C ASN A 123 -12.59 -2.55 -6.27
N ALA A 124 -11.48 -3.03 -6.81
CA ALA A 124 -11.36 -3.36 -8.23
C ALA A 124 -12.27 -4.53 -8.61
N VAL A 125 -12.34 -5.56 -7.79
CA VAL A 125 -13.24 -6.70 -7.98
C VAL A 125 -14.70 -6.24 -7.93
N ARG A 126 -15.05 -5.39 -6.99
CA ARG A 126 -16.41 -4.83 -6.88
C ARG A 126 -16.80 -4.08 -8.15
N ARG A 127 -15.91 -3.25 -8.70
CA ARG A 127 -16.18 -2.53 -9.97
C ARG A 127 -16.40 -3.49 -11.12
N GLU A 128 -15.58 -4.54 -11.22
CA GLU A 128 -15.72 -5.56 -12.25
C GLU A 128 -17.04 -6.30 -12.14
N LEU A 129 -17.45 -6.68 -10.94
CA LEU A 129 -18.73 -7.32 -10.69
C LEU A 129 -19.91 -6.41 -11.06
N THR A 130 -19.82 -5.12 -10.78
CA THR A 130 -20.84 -4.14 -11.14
C THR A 130 -20.98 -4.01 -12.65
N VAL A 131 -19.90 -3.95 -13.40
CA VAL A 131 -19.91 -3.91 -14.87
C VAL A 131 -20.57 -5.16 -15.44
N ARG A 132 -20.22 -6.35 -14.95
CA ARG A 132 -20.83 -7.60 -15.36
C ARG A 132 -22.34 -7.65 -15.07
N SER A 133 -22.75 -7.14 -13.93
CA SER A 133 -24.17 -7.05 -13.56
C SER A 133 -24.94 -6.15 -14.51
N LEU A 134 -24.38 -5.01 -14.90
CA LEU A 134 -25.00 -4.10 -15.87
C LEU A 134 -25.09 -4.73 -17.26
N GLN A 135 -24.07 -5.46 -17.70
CA GLN A 135 -24.10 -6.20 -18.97
C GLN A 135 -25.19 -7.27 -18.97
N ARG A 136 -25.35 -8.03 -17.88
CA ARG A 136 -26.41 -9.03 -17.74
C ARG A 136 -27.79 -8.40 -17.85
N LYS A 137 -28.01 -7.25 -17.22
CA LYS A 137 -29.29 -6.54 -17.28
C LYS A 137 -29.65 -6.06 -18.69
N SER A 138 -28.66 -5.73 -19.52
CA SER A 138 -28.88 -5.33 -20.91
C SER A 138 -29.13 -6.53 -21.82
N GLU A 139 -28.66 -7.73 -21.48
CA GLU A 139 -28.83 -8.94 -22.26
C GLU A 139 -30.10 -9.74 -21.85
N ASP A 140 -30.42 -9.72 -20.57
CA ASP A 140 -31.54 -10.48 -20.00
C ASP A 140 -32.65 -9.53 -19.51
N VAL A 141 -33.60 -9.32 -20.38
CA VAL A 141 -34.77 -8.44 -20.09
C VAL A 141 -35.69 -9.05 -19.04
N SER A 142 -35.61 -10.35 -18.81
CA SER A 142 -36.47 -11.02 -17.82
C SER A 142 -35.89 -11.00 -16.40
N GLY A 143 -34.74 -10.47 -16.23
CA GLY A 143 -34.03 -10.13 -15.04
C GLY A 143 -34.50 -10.65 -13.69
N GLY A 144 -34.54 -11.91 -13.50
CA GLY A 144 -34.60 -12.47 -12.18
C GLY A 144 -33.28 -12.18 -11.45
N CYS A 145 -33.27 -11.82 -10.20
CA CYS A 145 -32.12 -11.50 -9.35
C CYS A 145 -30.78 -12.06 -9.75
#